data_dd5ce86007daec2735f70ce2fa30cd5d
#
_entry.id   dd5ce86007daec2735f70ce2fa30cd5d
#
_cell.length_a   1.000
_cell.length_b   1.000
_cell.length_c   1.000
_cell.angle_alpha   90.00
_cell.angle_beta   90.00
_cell.angle_gamma   90.00
#
_symmetry.space_group_name_H-M   'P 1'
#
loop_
_entity.id
_entity.type
_entity.pdbx_description
1 polymer ?
#
loop_
_entity_poly.entity_id
_entity_poly.type
_entity_poly.pdbx_seq_one_letter_code
_entity_poly.pdbx_strand_id
1 'polypeptide(L)'
;MKKNWKKVLLTITAVLVAAGLAGCGKGNATGNTAGQTEQQAESTKEQKNQSQTEDTGKKDSVIVVMGPSSEPEAGFDPVYGWGAGEHVHEPLIQSTLTVTNKDLTIGYDLATDMKTSEDGLTWTVTIRPDVKFTDGEGLTAEDVAFTYNMLRDNSTVNDFTMLDKAEAADDVTVVFHMKRPYSIWPYTMAITGILPEHAYGPDYGQHPIGSGRYIMKQWDKGQQV
;
A
#
# COMPACT_ATOMS: atom_id res chain seq x y z
N MET A 1 34.44 -18.37 35.99
CA MET A 1 33.28 -19.19 36.46
C MET A 1 32.56 -19.73 35.24
N LYS A 2 32.64 -21.04 35.00
CA LYS A 2 32.06 -21.74 33.84
C LYS A 2 30.60 -22.06 34.16
N LYS A 3 29.65 -21.67 33.31
CA LYS A 3 28.25 -22.03 33.45
C LYS A 3 27.82 -22.91 32.27
N ASN A 4 27.46 -24.14 32.60
CA ASN A 4 27.09 -25.26 31.71
C ASN A 4 25.74 -24.98 31.02
N TRP A 5 25.73 -25.16 29.72
CA TRP A 5 24.52 -25.20 28.90
C TRP A 5 24.02 -26.62 28.76
N LYS A 6 22.91 -26.95 29.38
CA LYS A 6 22.25 -28.25 29.22
C LYS A 6 21.46 -28.28 27.92
N LYS A 7 21.75 -29.27 27.11
CA LYS A 7 21.03 -29.64 25.89
C LYS A 7 19.62 -30.10 26.26
N VAL A 8 18.61 -29.50 25.69
CA VAL A 8 17.23 -30.02 25.68
C VAL A 8 16.99 -30.64 24.31
N LEU A 9 16.84 -31.97 24.34
CA LEU A 9 16.45 -32.79 23.18
C LEU A 9 14.92 -32.74 23.07
N LEU A 10 14.40 -32.25 21.95
CA LEU A 10 12.98 -32.32 21.66
C LEU A 10 12.71 -33.44 20.67
N THR A 11 12.04 -34.48 21.13
CA THR A 11 11.56 -35.63 20.36
C THR A 11 10.36 -35.24 19.51
N ILE A 12 10.48 -35.37 18.19
CA ILE A 12 9.38 -35.22 17.24
C ILE A 12 8.71 -36.56 17.06
N THR A 13 7.44 -36.68 17.43
CA THR A 13 6.62 -37.85 17.18
C THR A 13 5.86 -37.65 15.86
N ALA A 14 6.23 -38.44 14.85
CA ALA A 14 5.53 -38.53 13.58
C ALA A 14 4.31 -39.44 13.73
N VAL A 15 3.13 -38.94 13.39
CA VAL A 15 1.92 -39.76 13.21
C VAL A 15 1.64 -39.89 11.72
N LEU A 16 1.87 -41.08 11.21
CA LEU A 16 1.43 -41.57 9.89
C LEU A 16 -0.04 -41.97 10.00
N VAL A 17 -0.91 -41.45 9.14
CA VAL A 17 -2.21 -42.07 8.84
C VAL A 17 -2.20 -42.47 7.37
N ALA A 18 -2.26 -43.78 7.15
CA ALA A 18 -2.31 -44.40 5.84
C ALA A 18 -3.74 -44.83 5.49
N ALA A 19 -4.03 -44.72 4.21
CA ALA A 19 -4.81 -45.63 3.39
C ALA A 19 -6.35 -45.63 3.41
N GLY A 20 -6.85 -45.60 2.19
CA GLY A 20 -8.20 -46.01 1.81
C GLY A 20 -8.44 -45.87 0.32
N LEU A 21 -7.84 -46.76 -0.48
CA LEU A 21 -8.19 -47.01 -1.88
C LEU A 21 -9.28 -48.07 -1.95
N ALA A 22 -10.31 -47.87 -2.74
CA ALA A 22 -11.10 -48.81 -3.53
C ALA A 22 -12.44 -48.12 -3.93
N GLY A 23 -12.95 -48.21 -5.13
CA GLY A 23 -12.88 -49.21 -6.15
C GLY A 23 -13.57 -48.76 -7.42
N CYS A 24 -13.13 -49.39 -8.49
CA CYS A 24 -13.68 -49.34 -9.84
C CYS A 24 -15.12 -49.81 -9.96
N GLY A 25 -15.86 -49.18 -10.90
CA GLY A 25 -17.11 -49.70 -11.44
C GLY A 25 -17.33 -49.27 -12.88
N LYS A 26 -16.94 -50.14 -13.81
CA LYS A 26 -17.27 -50.07 -15.26
C LYS A 26 -18.73 -50.49 -15.46
N GLY A 27 -19.47 -49.82 -16.33
CA GLY A 27 -20.75 -50.24 -16.81
C GLY A 27 -21.11 -49.49 -18.08
N ASN A 28 -21.04 -50.23 -19.18
CA ASN A 28 -21.38 -49.87 -20.55
C ASN A 28 -22.85 -50.18 -20.82
N ALA A 29 -23.58 -49.38 -21.53
CA ALA A 29 -24.42 -49.78 -22.66
C ALA A 29 -25.58 -48.83 -22.98
N THR A 30 -25.51 -48.27 -24.18
CA THR A 30 -26.54 -48.13 -25.22
C THR A 30 -28.03 -48.02 -24.84
N GLY A 31 -28.72 -47.03 -25.43
CA GLY A 31 -30.16 -47.04 -25.66
C GLY A 31 -30.75 -45.71 -26.07
N ASN A 32 -30.98 -45.58 -27.37
CA ASN A 32 -31.79 -44.61 -28.08
C ASN A 32 -33.06 -44.12 -27.34
N THR A 33 -33.50 -42.88 -27.45
CA THR A 33 -34.60 -42.48 -28.38
C THR A 33 -35.04 -41.03 -28.06
N ALA A 34 -35.04 -40.26 -29.08
CA ALA A 34 -35.82 -39.08 -29.42
C ALA A 34 -36.93 -38.57 -28.46
N GLY A 35 -36.96 -37.26 -28.35
CA GLY A 35 -38.22 -36.53 -28.10
C GLY A 35 -38.13 -35.51 -27.00
N GLN A 36 -38.02 -34.27 -27.39
CA GLN A 36 -38.54 -33.02 -26.83
C GLN A 36 -37.54 -31.88 -26.85
N THR A 37 -37.37 -31.39 -28.04
CA THR A 37 -37.00 -29.99 -28.34
C THR A 37 -38.31 -29.22 -28.26
N GLU A 38 -38.35 -28.20 -27.45
CA GLU A 38 -39.33 -27.09 -27.38
C GLU A 38 -39.72 -26.82 -25.93
N GLN A 39 -38.91 -26.05 -25.25
CA GLN A 39 -39.34 -25.15 -24.17
C GLN A 39 -38.11 -24.58 -23.40
N GLN A 40 -37.23 -23.92 -24.11
CA GLN A 40 -36.17 -23.11 -23.47
C GLN A 40 -35.71 -21.94 -24.35
N ALA A 41 -36.65 -21.26 -24.99
CA ALA A 41 -36.37 -20.09 -25.83
C ALA A 41 -37.15 -18.83 -25.44
N GLU A 42 -37.66 -18.74 -24.20
CA GLU A 42 -38.50 -17.60 -23.83
C GLU A 42 -38.15 -16.92 -22.49
N SER A 43 -36.98 -17.21 -21.92
CA SER A 43 -36.55 -16.52 -20.69
C SER A 43 -35.26 -15.67 -20.86
N THR A 44 -34.83 -15.37 -22.08
CA THR A 44 -33.59 -14.59 -22.34
C THR A 44 -33.88 -13.23 -23.00
N LYS A 45 -35.10 -12.72 -22.93
CA LYS A 45 -35.46 -11.42 -23.52
C LYS A 45 -35.93 -10.34 -22.56
N GLU A 46 -35.90 -10.55 -21.26
CA GLU A 46 -36.40 -9.56 -20.27
C GLU A 46 -35.33 -9.04 -19.27
N GLN A 47 -34.05 -9.23 -19.54
CA GLN A 47 -32.96 -8.64 -18.73
C GLN A 47 -32.04 -7.69 -19.48
N LYS A 48 -32.61 -6.92 -20.42
CA LYS A 48 -31.87 -5.89 -21.14
C LYS A 48 -32.59 -4.56 -21.12
N ASN A 49 -33.03 -4.15 -19.92
CA ASN A 49 -33.47 -2.77 -19.74
C ASN A 49 -33.59 -2.47 -18.23
N GLN A 50 -32.49 -2.09 -17.62
CA GLN A 50 -32.43 -1.22 -16.43
C GLN A 50 -30.98 -1.19 -15.93
N SER A 51 -30.16 -0.42 -16.60
CA SER A 51 -29.01 0.24 -16.01
C SER A 51 -28.68 1.47 -16.84
N GLN A 52 -29.66 2.36 -16.93
CA GLN A 52 -29.37 3.77 -17.08
C GLN A 52 -29.38 4.29 -15.66
N THR A 53 -28.23 4.18 -14.98
CA THR A 53 -27.90 5.05 -13.86
C THR A 53 -27.77 6.44 -14.42
N GLU A 54 -28.75 7.28 -14.12
CA GLU A 54 -28.66 8.73 -14.29
C GLU A 54 -27.37 9.19 -13.64
N ASP A 55 -26.48 9.74 -14.44
CA ASP A 55 -25.33 10.53 -14.01
C ASP A 55 -25.85 11.77 -13.29
N THR A 56 -26.23 11.60 -12.03
CA THR A 56 -26.48 12.72 -11.12
C THR A 56 -25.11 13.18 -10.64
N GLY A 57 -24.57 14.18 -11.32
CA GLY A 57 -23.34 14.93 -11.12
C GLY A 57 -22.81 15.14 -9.69
N LYS A 58 -22.55 14.07 -8.95
CA LYS A 58 -21.72 14.06 -7.74
C LYS A 58 -20.41 13.37 -8.07
N LYS A 59 -19.44 14.16 -8.50
CA LYS A 59 -18.11 13.71 -8.92
C LYS A 59 -17.13 13.45 -7.76
N ASP A 60 -17.55 13.34 -6.51
CA ASP A 60 -16.64 13.50 -5.38
C ASP A 60 -16.60 12.33 -4.39
N SER A 61 -17.02 11.13 -4.76
CA SER A 61 -16.83 9.98 -3.90
C SER A 61 -16.14 8.82 -4.61
N VAL A 62 -15.05 8.35 -4.02
CA VAL A 62 -14.39 7.10 -4.40
C VAL A 62 -14.74 6.05 -3.35
N ILE A 63 -15.25 4.91 -3.80
CA ILE A 63 -15.47 3.76 -2.94
C ILE A 63 -14.30 2.80 -3.15
N VAL A 64 -13.46 2.68 -2.13
CA VAL A 64 -12.41 1.66 -2.08
C VAL A 64 -12.96 0.50 -1.26
N VAL A 65 -13.11 -0.67 -1.88
CA VAL A 65 -13.54 -1.88 -1.19
C VAL A 65 -12.29 -2.67 -0.80
N MET A 66 -12.03 -2.78 0.50
CA MET A 66 -10.97 -3.60 1.05
C MET A 66 -11.58 -4.85 1.70
N GLY A 67 -10.91 -6.00 1.55
CA GLY A 67 -11.29 -7.20 2.28
C GLY A 67 -10.85 -7.13 3.75
N PRO A 68 -11.43 -7.95 4.64
CA PRO A 68 -11.07 -7.96 6.06
C PRO A 68 -9.59 -8.22 6.35
N SER A 69 -8.90 -8.90 5.43
CA SER A 69 -7.46 -9.18 5.52
C SER A 69 -6.57 -8.02 5.08
N SER A 70 -7.17 -6.94 4.59
CA SER A 70 -6.44 -5.76 4.08
C SER A 70 -6.60 -4.55 5.00
N GLU A 71 -7.32 -4.69 6.12
CA GLU A 71 -7.48 -3.61 7.08
C GLU A 71 -6.16 -3.37 7.82
N PRO A 72 -5.61 -2.13 7.79
CA PRO A 72 -4.32 -1.86 8.39
C PRO A 72 -4.39 -1.86 9.92
N GLU A 73 -3.60 -2.71 10.58
CA GLU A 73 -3.58 -2.79 12.05
C GLU A 73 -3.13 -1.49 12.69
N ALA A 74 -2.11 -0.84 12.11
CA ALA A 74 -1.57 0.44 12.56
C ALA A 74 -2.35 1.66 12.05
N GLY A 75 -3.45 1.45 11.32
CA GLY A 75 -4.14 2.52 10.64
C GLY A 75 -3.39 3.01 9.40
N PHE A 76 -3.67 4.23 8.99
CA PHE A 76 -3.10 4.84 7.79
C PHE A 76 -1.80 5.59 8.08
N ASP A 77 -0.93 4.99 8.89
CA ASP A 77 0.38 5.54 9.25
C ASP A 77 1.50 4.88 8.42
N PRO A 78 2.15 5.62 7.51
CA PRO A 78 3.22 5.09 6.67
C PRO A 78 4.43 4.53 7.43
N VAL A 79 4.64 4.94 8.69
CA VAL A 79 5.78 4.50 9.50
C VAL A 79 5.64 3.05 9.94
N TYR A 80 4.43 2.66 10.35
CA TYR A 80 4.19 1.33 10.94
C TYR A 80 3.52 0.35 9.98
N GLY A 81 3.22 0.80 8.78
CA GLY A 81 2.58 -0.02 7.77
C GLY A 81 1.07 0.16 7.72
N TRP A 82 0.51 -0.24 6.63
CA TRP A 82 -0.82 0.07 6.16
C TRP A 82 -1.55 -1.18 5.65
N GLY A 83 -1.17 -2.34 6.20
CA GLY A 83 -1.82 -3.61 5.93
C GLY A 83 -1.16 -4.44 4.83
N ALA A 84 -1.69 -5.64 4.59
CA ALA A 84 -1.10 -6.61 3.68
C ALA A 84 -1.31 -6.20 2.21
N GLY A 85 -0.23 -5.95 1.49
CA GLY A 85 -0.23 -5.69 0.06
C GLY A 85 -0.35 -4.23 -0.36
N GLU A 86 -0.53 -3.31 0.58
CA GLU A 86 -0.72 -1.89 0.25
C GLU A 86 0.57 -1.16 -0.09
N HIS A 87 1.70 -1.67 0.37
CA HIS A 87 3.01 -1.09 0.07
C HIS A 87 3.44 -1.18 -1.40
N VAL A 88 2.63 -1.77 -2.25
CA VAL A 88 2.82 -1.76 -3.71
C VAL A 88 1.98 -0.68 -4.40
N HIS A 89 1.20 0.07 -3.64
CA HIS A 89 0.30 1.09 -4.16
C HIS A 89 0.69 2.48 -3.69
N GLU A 90 0.38 3.46 -4.53
CA GLU A 90 0.49 4.87 -4.20
C GLU A 90 -0.44 5.20 -3.03
N PRO A 91 0.04 5.89 -1.97
CA PRO A 91 -0.82 6.34 -0.87
C PRO A 91 -1.96 7.22 -1.38
N LEU A 92 -3.17 7.05 -0.82
CA LEU A 92 -4.34 7.82 -1.22
C LEU A 92 -4.48 9.12 -0.40
N ILE A 93 -4.10 9.07 0.87
CA ILE A 93 -4.29 10.17 1.83
C ILE A 93 -3.07 11.09 1.86
N GLN A 94 -1.87 10.54 1.77
CA GLN A 94 -0.63 11.30 1.71
C GLN A 94 -0.15 11.43 0.27
N SER A 95 0.44 12.56 -0.08
CA SER A 95 1.23 12.70 -1.31
C SER A 95 2.63 12.09 -1.12
N THR A 96 3.25 11.72 -2.23
CA THR A 96 4.61 11.19 -2.29
C THR A 96 5.53 12.16 -3.02
N LEU A 97 6.85 11.99 -2.93
CA LEU A 97 7.78 12.82 -3.71
C LEU A 97 7.74 12.48 -5.19
N THR A 98 7.69 11.20 -5.50
CA THR A 98 7.70 10.67 -6.87
C THR A 98 6.54 9.70 -7.07
N VAL A 99 6.27 9.30 -8.29
CA VAL A 99 5.30 8.25 -8.64
C VAL A 99 5.93 7.26 -9.60
N THR A 100 5.47 6.01 -9.56
CA THR A 100 5.87 5.00 -10.54
C THR A 100 4.83 4.93 -11.64
N ASN A 101 5.21 5.27 -12.86
CA ASN A 101 4.35 5.18 -14.03
C ASN A 101 4.08 3.72 -14.44
N LYS A 102 3.08 3.50 -15.29
CA LYS A 102 2.71 2.16 -15.80
C LYS A 102 3.82 1.45 -16.57
N ASP A 103 4.73 2.21 -17.17
CA ASP A 103 5.91 1.73 -17.88
C ASP A 103 7.14 1.58 -16.96
N LEU A 104 6.95 1.70 -15.66
CA LEU A 104 7.97 1.64 -14.60
C LEU A 104 8.96 2.81 -14.62
N THR A 105 8.73 3.87 -15.36
CA THR A 105 9.50 5.10 -15.23
C THR A 105 9.07 5.88 -14.00
N ILE A 106 9.97 6.73 -13.48
CA ILE A 106 9.68 7.62 -12.35
C ILE A 106 9.09 8.93 -12.89
N GLY A 107 7.93 9.29 -12.38
CA GLY A 107 7.33 10.61 -12.49
C GLY A 107 7.45 11.39 -11.18
N TYR A 108 6.95 12.61 -11.16
CA TYR A 108 6.93 13.48 -9.99
C TYR A 108 5.51 13.70 -9.48
N ASP A 109 5.36 13.73 -8.13
CA ASP A 109 4.13 14.19 -7.43
C ASP A 109 4.44 15.50 -6.69
N LEU A 110 5.01 15.45 -5.49
CA LEU A 110 5.48 16.65 -4.78
C LEU A 110 6.76 17.21 -5.38
N ALA A 111 7.67 16.35 -5.85
CA ALA A 111 8.91 16.79 -6.45
C ALA A 111 8.68 17.58 -7.75
N THR A 112 9.53 18.57 -7.99
CA THR A 112 9.64 19.32 -9.26
C THR A 112 10.98 19.08 -9.93
N ASP A 113 12.03 18.75 -9.16
CA ASP A 113 13.36 18.39 -9.63
C ASP A 113 14.02 17.43 -8.66
N MET A 114 14.88 16.56 -9.17
CA MET A 114 15.63 15.59 -8.39
C MET A 114 17.01 15.38 -9.00
N LYS A 115 18.05 15.46 -8.18
CA LYS A 115 19.45 15.28 -8.58
C LYS A 115 20.15 14.35 -7.62
N THR A 116 21.06 13.55 -8.14
CA THR A 116 22.01 12.77 -7.33
C THR A 116 23.44 13.24 -7.55
N SER A 117 24.27 13.18 -6.51
CA SER A 117 25.69 13.43 -6.61
C SER A 117 26.40 12.35 -7.46
N GLU A 118 27.57 12.66 -7.99
CA GLU A 118 28.37 11.73 -8.83
C GLU A 118 28.71 10.42 -8.10
N ASP A 119 28.92 10.48 -6.79
CA ASP A 119 29.18 9.31 -5.94
C ASP A 119 27.91 8.56 -5.51
N GLY A 120 26.72 9.10 -5.84
CA GLY A 120 25.42 8.50 -5.49
C GLY A 120 25.08 8.55 -4.01
N LEU A 121 25.81 9.33 -3.21
CA LEU A 121 25.61 9.41 -1.76
C LEU A 121 24.67 10.53 -1.33
N THR A 122 24.33 11.45 -2.23
CA THR A 122 23.45 12.57 -1.91
C THR A 122 22.35 12.69 -2.97
N TRP A 123 21.11 12.77 -2.54
CA TRP A 123 19.98 13.11 -3.37
C TRP A 123 19.40 14.45 -2.94
N THR A 124 19.28 15.37 -3.87
CA THR A 124 18.64 16.68 -3.65
C THR A 124 17.32 16.71 -4.40
N VAL A 125 16.25 16.97 -3.69
CA VAL A 125 14.89 17.01 -4.25
C VAL A 125 14.27 18.37 -3.95
N THR A 126 13.77 19.03 -5.00
CA THR A 126 13.00 20.28 -4.87
C THR A 126 11.52 19.93 -4.96
N ILE A 127 10.70 20.45 -4.03
CA ILE A 127 9.26 20.21 -3.97
C ILE A 127 8.47 21.45 -4.40
N ARG A 128 7.18 21.26 -4.71
CA ARG A 128 6.25 22.33 -4.99
C ARG A 128 5.98 23.16 -3.72
N PRO A 129 5.95 24.50 -3.81
CA PRO A 129 5.75 25.37 -2.64
C PRO A 129 4.30 25.60 -2.24
N ASP A 130 3.33 25.15 -3.05
CA ASP A 130 1.90 25.50 -2.94
C ASP A 130 1.03 24.38 -2.38
N VAL A 131 1.66 23.31 -1.88
CA VAL A 131 0.95 22.14 -1.34
C VAL A 131 0.55 22.40 0.10
N LYS A 132 -0.66 21.95 0.44
CA LYS A 132 -1.20 22.04 1.80
C LYS A 132 -1.68 20.69 2.29
N PHE A 133 -1.57 20.49 3.57
CA PHE A 133 -2.26 19.41 4.27
C PHE A 133 -3.76 19.68 4.38
N THR A 134 -4.53 18.66 4.73
CA THR A 134 -6.00 18.76 4.84
C THR A 134 -6.51 19.66 5.97
N ASP A 135 -5.64 20.02 6.92
CA ASP A 135 -5.89 21.00 7.98
C ASP A 135 -5.58 22.45 7.56
N GLY A 136 -4.98 22.63 6.37
CA GLY A 136 -4.69 23.94 5.79
C GLY A 136 -3.25 24.42 5.98
N GLU A 137 -2.44 23.76 6.80
CA GLU A 137 -1.01 24.08 6.96
C GLU A 137 -0.22 23.75 5.69
N GLY A 138 0.84 24.50 5.42
CA GLY A 138 1.71 24.31 4.26
C GLY A 138 2.62 23.09 4.43
N LEU A 139 2.79 22.28 3.36
CA LEU A 139 3.78 21.23 3.33
C LEU A 139 5.12 21.81 2.92
N THR A 140 6.15 21.55 3.71
CA THR A 140 7.51 22.04 3.52
C THR A 140 8.53 20.90 3.41
N ALA A 141 9.78 21.27 3.07
CA ALA A 141 10.88 20.31 3.09
C ALA A 141 11.20 19.77 4.50
N GLU A 142 10.79 20.48 5.57
CA GLU A 142 10.91 19.99 6.95
C GLU A 142 10.01 18.79 7.18
N ASP A 143 8.75 18.79 6.71
CA ASP A 143 7.85 17.64 6.80
C ASP A 143 8.41 16.43 6.04
N VAL A 144 9.05 16.68 4.89
CA VAL A 144 9.71 15.62 4.13
C VAL A 144 10.88 15.05 4.93
N ALA A 145 11.77 15.90 5.45
CA ALA A 145 12.93 15.46 6.24
C ALA A 145 12.49 14.72 7.51
N PHE A 146 11.48 15.24 8.21
CA PHE A 146 10.86 14.59 9.36
C PHE A 146 10.37 13.19 8.99
N THR A 147 9.58 13.06 7.92
CA THR A 147 9.01 11.78 7.47
C THR A 147 10.09 10.71 7.26
N TYR A 148 11.12 11.05 6.48
CA TYR A 148 12.15 10.06 6.15
C TYR A 148 13.07 9.71 7.32
N ASN A 149 13.33 10.64 8.23
CA ASN A 149 14.06 10.35 9.47
C ASN A 149 13.21 9.45 10.40
N MET A 150 11.91 9.72 10.53
CA MET A 150 10.99 8.85 11.26
C MET A 150 10.95 7.42 10.71
N LEU A 151 10.87 7.28 9.39
CA LEU A 151 10.88 5.99 8.72
C LEU A 151 12.20 5.25 8.89
N ARG A 152 13.34 5.94 8.78
CA ARG A 152 14.66 5.35 9.04
C ARG A 152 14.76 4.75 10.44
N ASP A 153 14.21 5.44 11.43
CA ASP A 153 14.37 5.10 12.84
C ASP A 153 13.30 4.11 13.34
N ASN A 154 12.12 4.08 12.73
CA ASN A 154 10.96 3.38 13.27
C ASN A 154 10.26 2.41 12.30
N SER A 155 10.52 2.49 10.99
CA SER A 155 9.80 1.63 10.04
C SER A 155 10.11 0.15 10.26
N THR A 156 9.05 -0.65 10.31
CA THR A 156 9.15 -2.12 10.41
C THR A 156 8.76 -2.81 9.09
N VAL A 157 8.29 -2.06 8.11
CA VAL A 157 7.69 -2.58 6.87
C VAL A 157 8.60 -2.37 5.68
N ASN A 158 9.19 -1.19 5.56
CA ASN A 158 10.08 -0.82 4.47
C ASN A 158 11.50 -0.60 4.99
N ASP A 159 12.49 -0.98 4.17
CA ASP A 159 13.90 -0.84 4.52
C ASP A 159 14.42 0.55 4.18
N PHE A 160 14.58 1.39 5.20
CA PHE A 160 15.22 2.70 5.12
C PHE A 160 16.64 2.71 5.67
N THR A 161 17.25 1.55 5.91
CA THR A 161 18.62 1.45 6.51
C THR A 161 19.71 2.09 5.64
N MET A 162 19.43 2.27 4.34
CA MET A 162 20.34 2.98 3.41
C MET A 162 20.39 4.48 3.64
N LEU A 163 19.36 5.07 4.21
CA LEU A 163 19.33 6.48 4.55
C LEU A 163 20.21 6.72 5.80
N ASP A 164 21.12 7.68 5.72
CA ASP A 164 21.83 8.19 6.87
C ASP A 164 21.01 9.28 7.57
N LYS A 165 20.63 10.30 6.81
CA LYS A 165 19.72 11.36 7.27
C LYS A 165 19.01 12.04 6.10
N ALA A 166 17.89 12.68 6.41
CA ALA A 166 17.25 13.68 5.56
C ALA A 166 17.30 15.04 6.26
N GLU A 167 17.52 16.12 5.54
CA GLU A 167 17.52 17.49 6.07
C GLU A 167 16.91 18.48 5.08
N ALA A 168 16.16 19.45 5.57
CA ALA A 168 15.68 20.56 4.78
C ALA A 168 16.81 21.59 4.60
N ALA A 169 17.14 21.92 3.37
CA ALA A 169 18.11 22.97 3.06
C ALA A 169 17.44 24.36 3.04
N ASP A 170 16.16 24.38 2.68
CA ASP A 170 15.23 25.50 2.72
C ASP A 170 13.78 24.96 2.70
N ASP A 171 12.78 25.83 2.62
CA ASP A 171 11.37 25.46 2.69
C ASP A 171 10.91 24.47 1.61
N VAL A 172 11.65 24.40 0.49
CA VAL A 172 11.28 23.60 -0.69
C VAL A 172 12.37 22.61 -1.13
N THR A 173 13.50 22.58 -0.47
CA THR A 173 14.63 21.72 -0.86
C THR A 173 15.00 20.76 0.27
N VAL A 174 14.85 19.46 0.00
CA VAL A 174 15.30 18.40 0.91
C VAL A 174 16.53 17.69 0.37
N VAL A 175 17.46 17.37 1.26
CA VAL A 175 18.69 16.65 0.96
C VAL A 175 18.72 15.33 1.73
N PHE A 176 18.84 14.24 0.99
CA PHE A 176 18.97 12.89 1.54
C PHE A 176 20.43 12.46 1.47
N HIS A 177 21.01 12.10 2.59
CA HIS A 177 22.33 11.52 2.69
C HIS A 177 22.23 10.01 2.81
N MET A 178 22.90 9.30 1.92
CA MET A 178 22.90 7.85 1.84
C MET A 178 24.19 7.27 2.42
N LYS A 179 24.09 6.17 3.16
CA LYS A 179 25.28 5.43 3.68
C LYS A 179 26.08 4.75 2.58
N ARG A 180 25.44 4.46 1.46
CA ARG A 180 26.03 3.91 0.23
C ARG A 180 25.18 4.29 -0.97
N PRO A 181 25.70 4.24 -2.21
CA PRO A 181 24.91 4.52 -3.41
C PRO A 181 23.67 3.61 -3.47
N TYR A 182 22.50 4.21 -3.72
CA TYR A 182 21.22 3.51 -3.72
C TYR A 182 20.33 3.99 -4.87
N SER A 183 20.51 3.38 -6.04
CA SER A 183 19.87 3.82 -7.29
C SER A 183 18.35 3.64 -7.35
N ILE A 184 17.79 2.76 -6.50
CA ILE A 184 16.34 2.56 -6.42
C ILE A 184 15.63 3.55 -5.46
N TRP A 185 16.36 4.52 -4.90
CA TRP A 185 15.81 5.53 -4.00
C TRP A 185 14.58 6.26 -4.56
N PRO A 186 14.51 6.64 -5.85
CA PRO A 186 13.30 7.23 -6.42
C PRO A 186 12.05 6.36 -6.34
N TYR A 187 12.18 5.04 -6.39
CA TYR A 187 11.04 4.11 -6.21
C TYR A 187 10.62 4.01 -4.74
N THR A 188 11.57 4.09 -3.81
CA THR A 188 11.25 4.20 -2.38
C THR A 188 10.46 5.47 -2.09
N MET A 189 10.82 6.59 -2.73
CA MET A 189 10.07 7.84 -2.62
C MET A 189 8.64 7.75 -3.19
N ALA A 190 8.40 6.88 -4.17
CA ALA A 190 7.09 6.73 -4.82
C ALA A 190 6.05 6.00 -3.96
N ILE A 191 6.49 5.30 -2.93
CA ILE A 191 5.61 4.57 -2.00
C ILE A 191 5.57 5.18 -0.60
N THR A 192 6.27 6.29 -0.40
CA THR A 192 6.43 6.94 0.92
C THR A 192 5.53 8.16 1.01
N GLY A 193 4.45 8.05 1.76
CA GLY A 193 3.55 9.17 2.04
C GLY A 193 4.18 10.17 3.01
N ILE A 194 4.06 11.47 2.72
CA ILE A 194 4.63 12.54 3.55
C ILE A 194 3.71 12.85 4.72
N LEU A 195 4.31 12.88 5.90
CA LEU A 195 3.67 13.14 7.19
C LEU A 195 3.75 14.62 7.56
N PRO A 196 2.70 15.20 8.17
CA PRO A 196 2.76 16.54 8.75
C PRO A 196 3.50 16.50 10.10
N GLU A 197 4.70 17.08 10.20
CA GLU A 197 5.46 17.10 11.46
C GLU A 197 4.64 17.71 12.60
N HIS A 198 3.94 18.82 12.33
CA HIS A 198 3.14 19.57 13.32
C HIS A 198 1.97 18.79 13.89
N ALA A 199 1.46 17.80 13.19
CA ALA A 199 0.26 17.04 13.56
C ALA A 199 0.52 15.53 13.74
N TYR A 200 1.78 15.09 13.62
CA TYR A 200 2.12 13.68 13.78
C TYR A 200 2.14 13.28 15.25
N GLY A 201 1.48 12.18 15.58
CA GLY A 201 1.41 11.66 16.96
C GLY A 201 0.88 10.23 17.03
N PRO A 202 0.70 9.68 18.23
CA PRO A 202 0.31 8.27 18.44
C PRO A 202 -0.98 7.84 17.76
N ASP A 203 -1.90 8.77 17.57
CA ASP A 203 -3.22 8.51 16.96
C ASP A 203 -3.27 8.84 15.47
N TYR A 204 -2.13 9.21 14.86
CA TYR A 204 -2.07 9.63 13.46
C TYR A 204 -2.71 8.61 12.51
N GLY A 205 -2.41 7.33 12.68
CA GLY A 205 -2.94 6.28 11.84
C GLY A 205 -4.47 6.14 11.87
N GLN A 206 -5.12 6.62 12.93
CA GLN A 206 -6.59 6.60 13.08
C GLN A 206 -7.24 7.87 12.52
N HIS A 207 -6.51 8.98 12.52
CA HIS A 207 -6.99 10.30 12.09
C HIS A 207 -5.93 10.98 11.19
N PRO A 208 -5.61 10.38 10.04
CA PRO A 208 -4.53 10.86 9.20
C PRO A 208 -4.85 12.24 8.61
N ILE A 209 -3.88 13.14 8.73
CA ILE A 209 -3.83 14.41 8.03
C ILE A 209 -2.84 14.23 6.88
N GLY A 210 -3.27 14.45 5.67
CA GLY A 210 -2.44 14.22 4.50
C GLY A 210 -2.56 15.34 3.48
N SER A 211 -1.75 15.27 2.45
CA SER A 211 -1.74 16.18 1.31
C SER A 211 -2.12 15.47 0.00
N GLY A 212 -2.59 14.22 0.09
CA GLY A 212 -2.93 13.38 -1.05
C GLY A 212 -4.28 13.71 -1.68
N ARG A 213 -4.72 12.82 -2.58
CA ARG A 213 -5.92 13.03 -3.40
C ARG A 213 -7.24 12.85 -2.64
N TYR A 214 -7.19 12.19 -1.48
CA TYR A 214 -8.38 11.83 -0.70
C TYR A 214 -8.22 12.20 0.77
N ILE A 215 -9.35 12.44 1.41
CA ILE A 215 -9.45 12.71 2.83
C ILE A 215 -10.26 11.58 3.45
N MET A 216 -9.72 10.93 4.49
CA MET A 216 -10.48 9.97 5.27
C MET A 216 -11.58 10.70 6.06
N LYS A 217 -12.82 10.35 5.80
CA LYS A 217 -13.97 10.91 6.52
C LYS A 217 -14.41 10.06 7.69
N GLN A 218 -14.34 8.74 7.50
CA GLN A 218 -14.83 7.77 8.47
C GLN A 218 -14.12 6.45 8.26
N TRP A 219 -13.85 5.76 9.35
CA TRP A 219 -13.34 4.40 9.35
C TRP A 219 -14.15 3.56 10.34
N ASP A 220 -14.97 2.69 9.83
CA ASP A 220 -15.73 1.70 10.59
C ASP A 220 -14.97 0.37 10.52
N LYS A 221 -14.15 0.09 11.54
CA LYS A 221 -13.24 -1.07 11.57
C LYS A 221 -13.97 -2.37 11.27
N GLY A 222 -13.40 -3.13 10.32
CA GLY A 222 -13.97 -4.38 9.84
C GLY A 222 -15.15 -4.22 8.87
N GLN A 223 -15.50 -3.00 8.46
CA GLN A 223 -16.66 -2.74 7.59
C GLN A 223 -16.31 -1.87 6.40
N GLN A 224 -15.81 -0.64 6.61
CA GLN A 224 -15.56 0.33 5.55
C GLN A 224 -14.58 1.45 5.97
N VAL A 225 -13.99 2.09 4.98
CA VAL A 225 -13.27 3.35 5.07
C VAL A 225 -13.89 4.33 4.11
#